data_1b7e5c67fa1bb26f2d7bcc1cbaa655d3
#
_entry.id   1b7e5c67fa1bb26f2d7bcc1cbaa655d3
#
_cell.length_a   1.000
_cell.length_b   1.000
_cell.length_c   1.000
_cell.angle_alpha   90.00
_cell.angle_beta   90.00
_cell.angle_gamma   90.00
#
_symmetry.space_group_name_H-M   'P 1'
#
loop_
_entity.id
_entity.type
_entity.pdbx_description
1 polymer ?
#
loop_
_entity_poly.entity_id
_entity_poly.type
_entity_poly.pdbx_seq_one_letter_code
_entity_poly.pdbx_strand_id
1 'polypeptide(L)'
;MNFTKLFKSLLGIIILNLSSNALAQTIDNLDNQRVKWIPFSDQVMGGVSEVNFLEKEEDGLSFYHMEGNVSTENNGGFIQFRAEVEIEDKDYKGLKIKTRGNGEEYYLFIRTTKTRLPWLYYGSSFNTTEKWQWIELPFSSFKKSDGRFSRFLPKEFDIESIKSIGIVAYGKDFYADIDVAGLELY
;
A
#
# COMPACT_ATOMS: atom_id res chain seq x y z
N MET A 1 -64.57 42.94 -10.70
CA MET A 1 -63.15 43.36 -10.72
C MET A 1 -62.40 42.28 -9.97
N ASN A 2 -61.91 41.27 -10.73
CA ASN A 2 -61.32 40.01 -10.17
C ASN A 2 -59.83 40.14 -10.18
N PHE A 3 -59.24 40.05 -8.99
CA PHE A 3 -57.79 39.89 -8.81
C PHE A 3 -57.47 38.41 -8.50
N THR A 4 -57.06 37.65 -9.50
CA THR A 4 -56.48 36.30 -9.34
C THR A 4 -54.99 36.43 -9.04
N LYS A 5 -54.59 36.17 -7.80
CA LYS A 5 -53.19 36.10 -7.40
C LYS A 5 -52.60 34.75 -7.83
N LEU A 6 -51.66 34.82 -8.73
CA LEU A 6 -50.84 33.69 -9.21
C LEU A 6 -49.78 33.37 -8.15
N PHE A 7 -49.95 32.25 -7.41
CA PHE A 7 -48.93 31.70 -6.53
C PHE A 7 -48.00 30.81 -7.36
N LYS A 8 -46.82 31.31 -7.71
CA LYS A 8 -45.75 30.47 -8.25
C LYS A 8 -45.04 29.76 -7.10
N SER A 9 -45.32 28.49 -6.93
CA SER A 9 -44.57 27.60 -6.04
C SER A 9 -43.19 27.32 -6.64
N LEU A 10 -42.16 27.86 -6.04
CA LEU A 10 -40.75 27.55 -6.36
C LEU A 10 -40.37 26.27 -5.62
N LEU A 11 -40.49 25.15 -6.30
CA LEU A 11 -40.01 23.86 -5.78
C LEU A 11 -38.49 23.78 -5.92
N GLY A 12 -37.78 24.17 -4.87
CA GLY A 12 -36.32 24.03 -4.81
C GLY A 12 -35.94 22.56 -4.71
N ILE A 13 -35.36 22.02 -5.76
CA ILE A 13 -34.73 20.67 -5.74
C ILE A 13 -33.44 20.78 -4.93
N ILE A 14 -33.47 20.31 -3.68
CA ILE A 14 -32.25 20.11 -2.90
C ILE A 14 -31.62 18.82 -3.43
N ILE A 15 -30.58 18.97 -4.26
CA ILE A 15 -29.72 17.85 -4.63
C ILE A 15 -28.83 17.58 -3.40
N LEU A 16 -29.22 16.59 -2.59
CA LEU A 16 -28.28 16.01 -1.63
C LEU A 16 -27.20 15.28 -2.43
N ASN A 17 -26.03 15.89 -2.51
CA ASN A 17 -24.81 15.16 -2.89
C ASN A 17 -24.47 14.19 -1.74
N LEU A 18 -24.98 12.97 -1.82
CA LEU A 18 -24.47 11.85 -1.06
C LEU A 18 -23.08 11.52 -1.63
N SER A 19 -22.05 12.17 -1.10
CA SER A 19 -20.70 11.65 -1.25
C SER A 19 -20.69 10.30 -0.55
N SER A 20 -20.66 9.20 -1.31
CA SER A 20 -20.35 7.89 -0.80
C SER A 20 -18.92 7.95 -0.27
N ASN A 21 -18.76 8.17 1.03
CA ASN A 21 -17.51 7.86 1.69
C ASN A 21 -17.36 6.34 1.60
N ALA A 22 -16.55 5.85 0.68
CA ALA A 22 -16.10 4.48 0.72
C ALA A 22 -15.52 4.25 2.12
N LEU A 23 -16.12 3.32 2.87
CA LEU A 23 -15.65 2.98 4.20
C LEU A 23 -14.25 2.39 4.02
N ALA A 24 -13.28 2.91 4.77
CA ALA A 24 -11.92 2.39 4.75
C ALA A 24 -11.96 0.89 5.04
N GLN A 25 -11.39 0.07 4.16
CA GLN A 25 -11.24 -1.36 4.39
C GLN A 25 -9.87 -1.63 4.99
N THR A 26 -9.85 -2.14 6.22
CA THR A 26 -8.62 -2.64 6.83
C THR A 26 -8.17 -3.90 6.09
N ILE A 27 -7.02 -3.85 5.46
CA ILE A 27 -6.35 -5.03 4.89
C ILE A 27 -5.77 -5.84 6.02
N ASP A 28 -5.00 -5.20 6.90
CA ASP A 28 -4.44 -5.82 8.08
C ASP A 28 -4.12 -4.80 9.18
N ASN A 29 -4.39 -5.23 10.41
CA ASN A 29 -3.79 -4.76 11.63
C ASN A 29 -3.57 -6.00 12.49
N LEU A 30 -2.54 -6.09 13.31
CA LEU A 30 -2.24 -7.30 14.07
C LEU A 30 -3.37 -7.79 14.98
N ASP A 31 -4.31 -6.90 15.35
CA ASP A 31 -5.50 -7.25 16.15
C ASP A 31 -6.50 -8.10 15.36
N ASN A 32 -6.47 -7.99 14.01
CA ASN A 32 -7.28 -8.73 13.07
C ASN A 32 -6.40 -9.35 11.98
N GLN A 33 -5.57 -10.33 12.32
CA GLN A 33 -4.67 -11.02 11.37
C GLN A 33 -5.44 -11.64 10.20
N ARG A 34 -5.84 -10.80 9.25
CA ARG A 34 -6.61 -11.21 8.07
C ARG A 34 -5.74 -11.81 6.98
N VAL A 35 -4.45 -11.44 6.99
CA VAL A 35 -3.49 -11.87 5.98
C VAL A 35 -2.23 -12.42 6.63
N LYS A 36 -1.58 -13.37 5.96
CA LYS A 36 -0.32 -13.93 6.41
C LYS A 36 0.84 -13.21 5.71
N TRP A 37 1.62 -12.48 6.49
CA TRP A 37 2.84 -11.84 6.00
C TRP A 37 3.99 -12.84 5.95
N ILE A 38 4.75 -12.83 4.85
CA ILE A 38 5.88 -13.71 4.61
C ILE A 38 7.10 -12.83 4.31
N PRO A 39 8.13 -12.83 5.19
CA PRO A 39 9.37 -12.13 4.94
C PRO A 39 10.25 -12.90 3.96
N PHE A 40 11.00 -12.19 3.13
CA PHE A 40 12.06 -12.72 2.29
C PHE A 40 12.98 -11.61 1.78
N SER A 41 14.16 -11.98 1.33
CA SER A 41 15.16 -11.07 0.78
C SER A 41 15.56 -11.52 -0.63
N ASP A 42 16.47 -10.76 -1.23
CA ASP A 42 17.08 -11.09 -2.51
C ASP A 42 17.92 -12.38 -2.52
N GLN A 43 18.14 -13.02 -1.38
CA GLN A 43 18.77 -14.34 -1.29
C GLN A 43 18.04 -15.40 -2.14
N VAL A 44 16.72 -15.24 -2.36
CA VAL A 44 15.95 -16.09 -3.27
C VAL A 44 16.43 -16.01 -4.73
N MET A 45 17.26 -15.01 -5.06
CA MET A 45 17.84 -14.78 -6.39
C MET A 45 19.39 -14.78 -6.36
N GLY A 46 20.01 -15.13 -5.22
CA GLY A 46 21.46 -15.14 -5.04
C GLY A 46 22.05 -13.83 -4.50
N GLY A 47 21.25 -12.88 -4.07
CA GLY A 47 21.68 -11.70 -3.32
C GLY A 47 22.14 -12.03 -1.91
N VAL A 48 22.60 -11.03 -1.17
CA VAL A 48 23.18 -11.19 0.18
C VAL A 48 22.47 -10.37 1.27
N SER A 49 21.36 -9.73 0.94
CA SER A 49 20.58 -8.96 1.91
C SER A 49 19.99 -9.87 3.00
N GLU A 50 19.98 -9.39 4.22
CA GLU A 50 19.49 -10.14 5.39
C GLU A 50 18.22 -9.47 5.93
N VAL A 51 17.21 -10.26 6.29
CA VAL A 51 15.96 -9.79 6.86
C VAL A 51 15.67 -10.49 8.18
N ASN A 52 15.35 -9.68 9.20
CA ASN A 52 14.71 -10.10 10.43
C ASN A 52 13.28 -9.54 10.45
N PHE A 53 12.29 -10.37 10.80
CA PHE A 53 10.89 -10.00 10.80
C PHE A 53 10.22 -10.56 12.05
N LEU A 54 9.61 -9.67 12.84
CA LEU A 54 9.01 -9.99 14.13
C LEU A 54 7.67 -9.29 14.29
N GLU A 55 6.77 -9.91 15.03
CA GLU A 55 5.62 -9.25 15.62
C GLU A 55 6.01 -8.67 16.98
N LYS A 56 5.70 -7.40 17.23
CA LYS A 56 6.03 -6.66 18.47
C LYS A 56 4.79 -5.95 18.98
N GLU A 57 4.83 -5.59 20.26
CA GLU A 57 3.84 -4.74 20.92
C GLU A 57 4.55 -3.68 21.75
N GLU A 58 4.05 -2.45 21.69
CA GLU A 58 4.50 -1.32 22.49
C GLU A 58 3.30 -0.43 22.86
N ASP A 59 3.12 -0.17 24.14
CA ASP A 59 2.03 0.67 24.67
C ASP A 59 0.63 0.22 24.22
N GLY A 60 0.42 -1.09 24.06
CA GLY A 60 -0.84 -1.69 23.61
C GLY A 60 -1.09 -1.57 22.10
N LEU A 61 -0.10 -1.15 21.32
CA LEU A 61 -0.13 -1.16 19.86
C LEU A 61 0.71 -2.32 19.35
N SER A 62 0.09 -3.27 18.68
CA SER A 62 0.76 -4.37 17.99
C SER A 62 1.22 -3.92 16.59
N PHE A 63 2.39 -4.37 16.16
CA PHE A 63 2.97 -4.01 14.87
C PHE A 63 3.95 -5.08 14.35
N TYR A 64 4.14 -5.08 13.04
CA TYR A 64 5.21 -5.83 12.37
C TYR A 64 6.48 -4.99 12.35
N HIS A 65 7.59 -5.60 12.72
CA HIS A 65 8.92 -5.00 12.67
C HIS A 65 9.77 -5.74 11.66
N MET A 66 10.32 -5.01 10.71
CA MET A 66 11.29 -5.52 9.74
C MET A 66 12.58 -4.71 9.83
N GLU A 67 13.69 -5.43 10.05
CA GLU A 67 15.02 -4.83 10.05
C GLU A 67 16.02 -5.70 9.29
N GLY A 68 17.13 -5.11 8.86
CA GLY A 68 18.25 -5.84 8.25
C GLY A 68 19.06 -5.04 7.25
N ASN A 69 20.13 -5.66 6.79
CA ASN A 69 21.03 -5.05 5.81
C ASN A 69 20.51 -5.31 4.39
N VAL A 70 20.24 -4.23 3.66
CA VAL A 70 20.01 -4.27 2.22
C VAL A 70 21.35 -4.09 1.53
N SER A 71 21.69 -4.99 0.61
CA SER A 71 22.91 -4.94 -0.19
C SER A 71 22.62 -5.16 -1.66
N THR A 72 23.19 -4.31 -2.51
CA THR A 72 23.08 -4.42 -3.97
C THR A 72 24.07 -5.39 -4.61
N GLU A 73 24.89 -6.05 -3.81
CA GLU A 73 25.80 -7.10 -4.29
C GLU A 73 25.02 -8.24 -4.96
N ASN A 74 25.65 -8.87 -5.93
CA ASN A 74 25.11 -9.99 -6.71
C ASN A 74 23.78 -9.68 -7.43
N ASN A 75 23.56 -8.42 -7.82
CA ASN A 75 22.30 -7.91 -8.37
C ASN A 75 21.10 -8.08 -7.41
N GLY A 76 21.35 -8.10 -6.10
CA GLY A 76 20.37 -8.03 -5.05
C GLY A 76 19.82 -6.60 -4.84
N GLY A 77 19.47 -6.27 -3.63
CA GLY A 77 19.08 -4.93 -3.22
C GLY A 77 17.69 -4.83 -2.65
N PHE A 78 17.17 -5.86 -1.97
CA PHE A 78 15.92 -5.74 -1.25
C PHE A 78 15.78 -6.71 -0.07
N ILE A 79 15.02 -6.23 0.92
CA ILE A 79 14.32 -7.06 1.89
C ILE A 79 12.85 -6.64 1.92
N GLN A 80 11.94 -7.57 2.18
CA GLN A 80 10.52 -7.28 2.23
C GLN A 80 9.74 -8.29 3.05
N PHE A 81 8.51 -7.90 3.43
CA PHE A 81 7.47 -8.84 3.80
C PHE A 81 6.24 -8.58 2.93
N ARG A 82 5.58 -9.66 2.51
CA ARG A 82 4.49 -9.62 1.55
C ARG A 82 3.33 -10.51 1.99
N ALA A 83 2.11 -10.05 1.74
CA ALA A 83 0.90 -10.83 1.94
C ALA A 83 0.08 -10.92 0.64
N GLU A 84 -0.61 -12.04 0.47
CA GLU A 84 -1.69 -12.15 -0.49
C GLU A 84 -2.93 -11.46 0.07
N VAL A 85 -3.65 -10.74 -0.79
CA VAL A 85 -4.83 -9.96 -0.42
C VAL A 85 -5.96 -10.19 -1.43
N GLU A 86 -7.18 -10.09 -0.95
CA GLU A 86 -8.38 -10.04 -1.77
C GLU A 86 -9.05 -8.69 -1.56
N ILE A 87 -9.36 -7.99 -2.65
CA ILE A 87 -10.02 -6.69 -2.62
C ILE A 87 -11.37 -6.84 -3.30
N GLU A 88 -12.43 -6.62 -2.53
CA GLU A 88 -13.80 -6.87 -2.96
C GLU A 88 -14.44 -5.67 -3.67
N ASP A 89 -13.94 -4.46 -3.43
CA ASP A 89 -14.49 -3.22 -3.99
C ASP A 89 -13.44 -2.48 -4.83
N LYS A 90 -13.89 -1.84 -5.90
CA LYS A 90 -13.05 -1.09 -6.85
C LYS A 90 -13.03 0.42 -6.62
N ASP A 91 -13.84 0.93 -5.70
CA ASP A 91 -14.03 2.37 -5.53
C ASP A 91 -12.98 3.03 -4.62
N TYR A 92 -11.97 2.25 -4.19
CA TYR A 92 -10.84 2.77 -3.41
C TYR A 92 -9.90 3.64 -4.25
N LYS A 93 -9.35 4.67 -3.62
CA LYS A 93 -8.44 5.63 -4.25
C LYS A 93 -6.97 5.31 -4.03
N GLY A 94 -6.66 4.54 -2.99
CA GLY A 94 -5.29 4.24 -2.61
C GLY A 94 -5.17 3.36 -1.38
N LEU A 95 -3.91 3.20 -0.96
CA LEU A 95 -3.52 2.52 0.27
C LEU A 95 -3.04 3.56 1.28
N LYS A 96 -3.33 3.37 2.54
CA LYS A 96 -2.68 4.10 3.64
C LYS A 96 -2.02 3.12 4.59
N ILE A 97 -0.83 3.47 5.04
CA ILE A 97 0.00 2.66 5.92
C ILE A 97 0.28 3.41 7.21
N LYS A 98 0.09 2.74 8.36
CA LYS A 98 0.51 3.25 9.67
C LYS A 98 1.90 2.72 9.96
N THR A 99 2.90 3.61 9.97
CA THR A 99 4.31 3.23 10.05
C THR A 99 5.15 4.22 10.80
N ARG A 100 6.29 3.76 11.29
CA ARG A 100 7.45 4.52 11.74
C ARG A 100 8.72 3.82 11.27
N GLY A 101 9.88 4.47 11.29
CA GLY A 101 11.16 3.87 10.91
C GLY A 101 12.32 4.83 11.05
N ASN A 102 13.47 4.45 10.55
CA ASN A 102 14.76 5.11 10.71
C ASN A 102 14.99 6.32 9.78
N GLY A 103 13.96 6.87 9.17
CA GLY A 103 14.07 8.04 8.27
C GLY A 103 14.39 7.68 6.81
N GLU A 104 14.54 6.41 6.50
CA GLU A 104 14.82 5.93 5.15
C GLU A 104 13.55 5.87 4.28
N GLU A 105 13.75 5.79 2.96
CA GLU A 105 12.71 5.58 1.98
C GLU A 105 12.39 4.09 1.85
N TYR A 106 11.10 3.76 1.91
CA TYR A 106 10.55 2.44 1.70
C TYR A 106 9.52 2.46 0.59
N TYR A 107 9.05 1.27 0.20
CA TYR A 107 8.11 1.12 -0.90
C TYR A 107 6.94 0.22 -0.52
N LEU A 108 5.75 0.54 -1.06
CA LEU A 108 4.70 -0.45 -1.23
C LEU A 108 4.76 -1.01 -2.66
N PHE A 109 4.89 -2.32 -2.78
CA PHE A 109 4.81 -3.02 -4.06
C PHE A 109 3.47 -3.75 -4.18
N ILE A 110 2.74 -3.46 -5.26
CA ILE A 110 1.51 -4.12 -5.62
C ILE A 110 1.79 -5.11 -6.76
N ARG A 111 1.31 -6.34 -6.58
CA ARG A 111 1.28 -7.33 -7.64
C ARG A 111 -0.16 -7.67 -8.01
N THR A 112 -0.39 -7.87 -9.28
CA THR A 112 -1.71 -8.11 -9.86
C THR A 112 -1.75 -9.45 -10.60
N THR A 113 -2.91 -9.83 -11.08
CA THR A 113 -3.06 -11.00 -11.97
C THR A 113 -2.21 -10.90 -13.24
N LYS A 114 -1.82 -9.68 -13.66
CA LYS A 114 -1.00 -9.41 -14.85
C LYS A 114 0.50 -9.43 -14.57
N THR A 115 0.94 -9.26 -13.32
CA THR A 115 2.37 -9.29 -12.92
C THR A 115 2.85 -10.72 -12.70
N ARG A 116 2.93 -11.52 -13.77
CA ARG A 116 3.24 -12.95 -13.67
C ARG A 116 4.70 -13.28 -13.34
N LEU A 117 5.63 -12.37 -13.65
CA LEU A 117 7.06 -12.57 -13.37
C LEU A 117 7.43 -11.96 -12.01
N PRO A 118 8.37 -12.55 -11.26
CA PRO A 118 8.74 -12.10 -9.91
C PRO A 118 9.14 -10.62 -9.81
N TRP A 119 9.79 -10.08 -10.84
CA TRP A 119 10.28 -8.71 -10.92
C TRP A 119 9.26 -7.70 -11.48
N LEU A 120 8.05 -8.16 -11.80
CA LEU A 120 6.98 -7.27 -12.25
C LEU A 120 6.10 -6.86 -11.07
N TYR A 121 5.99 -5.56 -10.84
CA TYR A 121 5.18 -4.95 -9.79
C TYR A 121 4.80 -3.52 -10.16
N TYR A 122 3.91 -2.94 -9.39
CA TYR A 122 3.68 -1.50 -9.32
C TYR A 122 4.15 -1.02 -7.96
N GLY A 123 5.04 -0.02 -7.93
CA GLY A 123 5.64 0.49 -6.71
C GLY A 123 5.33 1.96 -6.45
N SER A 124 5.15 2.31 -5.20
CA SER A 124 5.08 3.69 -4.71
C SER A 124 5.97 3.83 -3.49
N SER A 125 6.82 4.86 -3.45
CA SER A 125 7.72 5.11 -2.33
C SER A 125 7.07 5.98 -1.26
N PHE A 126 7.58 5.86 -0.04
CA PHE A 126 7.24 6.72 1.10
C PHE A 126 8.45 6.83 2.04
N ASN A 127 8.53 7.97 2.75
CA ASN A 127 9.57 8.19 3.75
C ASN A 127 9.01 7.93 5.15
N THR A 128 9.83 7.30 5.98
CA THR A 128 9.50 7.07 7.38
C THR A 128 10.05 8.18 8.28
N THR A 129 9.58 8.23 9.52
CA THR A 129 10.14 9.00 10.61
C THR A 129 10.11 8.13 11.87
N GLU A 130 10.83 8.53 12.93
CA GLU A 130 10.80 7.82 14.22
C GLU A 130 9.43 7.80 14.90
N LYS A 131 8.48 8.64 14.44
CA LYS A 131 7.14 8.75 15.00
C LYS A 131 6.13 8.00 14.16
N TRP A 132 5.16 7.39 14.81
CA TRP A 132 4.00 6.80 14.15
C TRP A 132 3.24 7.83 13.33
N GLN A 133 3.00 7.49 12.06
CA GLN A 133 2.25 8.33 11.13
C GLN A 133 1.43 7.46 10.16
N TRP A 134 0.31 8.00 9.71
CA TRP A 134 -0.40 7.47 8.56
C TRP A 134 0.12 8.14 7.30
N ILE A 135 0.48 7.35 6.30
CA ILE A 135 0.92 7.81 4.99
C ILE A 135 -0.06 7.30 3.95
N GLU A 136 -0.61 8.22 3.16
CA GLU A 136 -1.51 7.90 2.06
C GLU A 136 -0.73 7.77 0.75
N LEU A 137 -0.99 6.69 0.04
CA LEU A 137 -0.41 6.35 -1.25
C LEU A 137 -1.54 6.15 -2.27
N PRO A 138 -1.93 7.19 -3.01
CA PRO A 138 -2.97 7.07 -4.02
C PRO A 138 -2.53 6.09 -5.12
N PHE A 139 -3.45 5.32 -5.69
CA PHE A 139 -3.10 4.35 -6.75
C PHE A 139 -2.43 5.01 -7.96
N SER A 140 -2.70 6.28 -8.21
CA SER A 140 -2.02 7.06 -9.25
C SER A 140 -0.52 7.30 -9.01
N SER A 141 -0.03 7.14 -7.75
CA SER A 141 1.39 7.25 -7.40
C SER A 141 2.18 5.99 -7.75
N PHE A 142 1.51 4.85 -7.89
CA PHE A 142 2.16 3.59 -8.19
C PHE A 142 2.65 3.54 -9.64
N LYS A 143 3.92 3.30 -9.80
CA LYS A 143 4.58 3.16 -11.12
C LYS A 143 4.93 1.70 -11.35
N LYS A 144 4.79 1.24 -12.59
CA LYS A 144 5.27 -0.10 -12.95
C LYS A 144 6.78 -0.19 -12.81
N SER A 145 7.26 -1.36 -12.37
CA SER A 145 8.69 -1.67 -12.26
C SER A 145 9.45 -1.34 -13.54
N ASP A 146 10.71 -0.98 -13.40
CA ASP A 146 11.59 -0.78 -14.54
C ASP A 146 11.95 -2.12 -15.21
N GLY A 147 12.41 -2.05 -16.45
CA GLY A 147 12.96 -3.17 -17.16
C GLY A 147 12.17 -3.60 -18.40
N ARG A 148 12.78 -4.56 -19.12
CA ARG A 148 12.37 -4.96 -20.47
C ARG A 148 10.91 -5.44 -20.57
N PHE A 149 10.46 -6.15 -19.54
CA PHE A 149 9.13 -6.78 -19.56
C PHE A 149 8.02 -5.89 -19.00
N SER A 150 8.36 -4.85 -18.25
CA SER A 150 7.38 -3.91 -17.67
C SER A 150 6.63 -3.13 -18.75
N ARG A 151 7.18 -3.01 -19.96
CA ARG A 151 6.50 -2.38 -21.11
C ARG A 151 5.18 -3.06 -21.49
N PHE A 152 5.03 -4.35 -21.14
CA PHE A 152 3.80 -5.12 -21.40
C PHE A 152 2.74 -4.95 -20.30
N LEU A 153 3.11 -4.36 -19.16
CA LEU A 153 2.14 -4.01 -18.13
C LEU A 153 1.36 -2.77 -18.55
N PRO A 154 0.06 -2.69 -18.24
CA PRO A 154 -0.71 -1.45 -18.33
C PRO A 154 -0.03 -0.33 -17.54
N LYS A 155 -0.29 0.92 -17.93
CA LYS A 155 0.16 2.09 -17.16
C LYS A 155 -0.48 2.13 -15.78
N GLU A 156 -1.75 1.76 -15.72
CA GLU A 156 -2.58 1.66 -14.54
C GLU A 156 -3.05 0.22 -14.38
N PHE A 157 -3.38 -0.18 -13.18
CA PHE A 157 -3.89 -1.52 -12.88
C PHE A 157 -5.33 -1.44 -12.38
N ASP A 158 -6.07 -2.52 -12.59
CA ASP A 158 -7.41 -2.68 -12.05
C ASP A 158 -7.30 -3.07 -10.56
N ILE A 159 -7.99 -2.39 -9.68
CA ILE A 159 -7.91 -2.59 -8.22
C ILE A 159 -8.30 -4.04 -7.86
N GLU A 160 -9.36 -4.57 -8.45
CA GLU A 160 -9.81 -5.96 -8.28
C GLU A 160 -8.78 -7.00 -8.76
N SER A 161 -7.80 -6.57 -9.56
CA SER A 161 -6.73 -7.45 -10.03
C SER A 161 -5.58 -7.60 -9.05
N ILE A 162 -5.56 -6.82 -7.95
CA ILE A 162 -4.51 -6.87 -6.92
C ILE A 162 -4.54 -8.24 -6.26
N LYS A 163 -3.38 -8.87 -6.15
CA LYS A 163 -3.20 -10.19 -5.53
C LYS A 163 -2.31 -10.17 -4.30
N SER A 164 -1.35 -9.28 -4.27
CA SER A 164 -0.47 -9.17 -3.10
C SER A 164 0.09 -7.77 -2.95
N ILE A 165 0.40 -7.42 -1.70
CA ILE A 165 1.04 -6.17 -1.32
C ILE A 165 2.28 -6.53 -0.54
N GLY A 166 3.40 -5.84 -0.84
CA GLY A 166 4.67 -5.98 -0.12
C GLY A 166 5.14 -4.64 0.44
N ILE A 167 5.68 -4.65 1.65
CA ILE A 167 6.42 -3.56 2.24
C ILE A 167 7.90 -3.85 2.04
N VAL A 168 8.63 -2.93 1.39
CA VAL A 168 9.93 -3.23 0.79
C VAL A 168 10.94 -2.14 1.11
N ALA A 169 12.11 -2.56 1.59
CA ALA A 169 13.34 -1.78 1.58
C ALA A 169 14.12 -2.15 0.32
N TYR A 170 14.47 -1.16 -0.55
CA TYR A 170 14.87 -1.44 -1.91
C TYR A 170 15.86 -0.44 -2.50
N GLY A 171 16.76 -0.94 -3.34
CA GLY A 171 17.44 -0.18 -4.41
C GLY A 171 18.77 0.46 -4.04
N LYS A 172 19.22 0.40 -2.80
CA LYS A 172 20.52 0.90 -2.34
C LYS A 172 21.04 0.08 -1.17
N ASP A 173 22.31 0.23 -0.83
CA ASP A 173 22.89 -0.35 0.37
C ASP A 173 22.51 0.50 1.58
N PHE A 174 21.82 -0.08 2.56
CA PHE A 174 21.46 0.57 3.83
C PHE A 174 20.96 -0.42 4.86
N TYR A 175 20.95 -0.01 6.12
CA TYR A 175 20.26 -0.75 7.18
C TYR A 175 18.80 -0.31 7.22
N ALA A 176 17.91 -1.22 6.91
CA ALA A 176 16.48 -1.00 7.02
C ALA A 176 16.01 -1.26 8.45
N ASP A 177 15.09 -0.41 8.94
CA ASP A 177 14.43 -0.53 10.23
C ASP A 177 13.07 0.17 10.14
N ILE A 178 12.00 -0.62 10.05
CA ILE A 178 10.64 -0.14 9.85
C ILE A 178 9.63 -0.94 10.68
N ASP A 179 8.73 -0.22 11.31
CA ASP A 179 7.55 -0.74 12.00
C ASP A 179 6.27 -0.41 11.23
N VAL A 180 5.37 -1.39 11.12
CA VAL A 180 4.07 -1.24 10.44
C VAL A 180 2.96 -1.77 11.33
N ALA A 181 2.03 -0.88 11.73
CA ALA A 181 0.91 -1.20 12.62
C ALA A 181 -0.44 -1.28 11.90
N GLY A 182 -0.50 -0.98 10.61
CA GLY A 182 -1.75 -1.08 9.86
C GLY A 182 -1.60 -0.77 8.38
N LEU A 183 -2.44 -1.41 7.58
CA LEU A 183 -2.58 -1.18 6.14
C LEU A 183 -4.06 -1.18 5.79
N GLU A 184 -4.53 -0.12 5.15
CA GLU A 184 -5.94 0.09 4.82
C GLU A 184 -6.10 0.59 3.38
N LEU A 185 -7.23 0.27 2.78
CA LEU A 185 -7.75 0.91 1.57
C LEU A 185 -8.60 2.12 1.95
N TYR A 186 -8.56 3.20 1.17
CA TYR A 186 -9.37 4.40 1.40
C TYR A 186 -9.98 4.95 0.11
#